data_f69a85b654cac6bfd90cd46ac6b0e9a6
#
_entry.id   f69a85b654cac6bfd90cd46ac6b0e9a6
#
_cell.length_a   1.000
_cell.length_b   1.000
_cell.length_c   1.000
_cell.angle_alpha   90.00
_cell.angle_beta   90.00
_cell.angle_gamma   90.00
#
_symmetry.space_group_name_H-M   'P 1'
#
loop_
_entity.id
_entity.type
_entity.pdbx_description
1 polymer ?
#
loop_
_entity_poly.entity_id
_entity_poly.type
_entity_poly.pdbx_seq_one_letter_code
_entity_poly.pdbx_strand_id
1 'polypeptide(L)'
;MTVKEEDVIQKLRETIHRVVPSDGHVWLYGSRARGDAHEGSDWDILILLNKPKLEASDYDVTYPFRELGWDIGEEINPAIYAKQQWDSWTFLPYYKNVERDKYVLQ
;
A
#
# COMPACT_ATOMS: atom_id res chain seq x y z
N MET A 1 -15.88 1.12 6.15
CA MET A 1 -15.73 0.52 4.80
C MET A 1 -16.92 -0.35 4.48
N THR A 2 -17.25 -0.47 3.19
CA THR A 2 -18.30 -1.37 2.73
C THR A 2 -17.84 -2.84 2.84
N VAL A 3 -18.79 -3.77 2.73
CA VAL A 3 -18.48 -5.22 2.72
C VAL A 3 -17.52 -5.56 1.57
N LYS A 4 -17.76 -4.97 0.39
CA LYS A 4 -16.88 -5.17 -0.77
C LYS A 4 -15.47 -4.66 -0.51
N GLU A 5 -15.34 -3.49 0.10
CA GLU A 5 -14.04 -2.92 0.46
C GLU A 5 -13.32 -3.78 1.50
N GLU A 6 -14.04 -4.29 2.50
CA GLU A 6 -13.46 -5.20 3.49
C GLU A 6 -12.94 -6.49 2.86
N ASP A 7 -13.64 -7.01 1.85
CA ASP A 7 -13.18 -8.18 1.10
C ASP A 7 -11.86 -7.90 0.36
N VAL A 8 -11.75 -6.73 -0.28
CA VAL A 8 -10.50 -6.32 -0.94
C VAL A 8 -9.37 -6.17 0.10
N ILE A 9 -9.65 -5.56 1.25
CA ILE A 9 -8.69 -5.43 2.34
C ILE A 9 -8.18 -6.80 2.79
N GLN A 10 -9.07 -7.78 2.94
CA GLN A 10 -8.68 -9.13 3.34
C GLN A 10 -7.74 -9.76 2.31
N LYS A 11 -8.04 -9.62 1.04
CA LYS A 11 -7.18 -10.12 -0.05
C LYS A 11 -5.84 -9.40 -0.10
N LEU A 12 -5.82 -8.09 0.15
CA LEU A 12 -4.58 -7.34 0.29
C LEU A 12 -3.74 -7.89 1.45
N ARG A 13 -4.33 -8.14 2.60
CA ARG A 13 -3.60 -8.69 3.76
C ARG A 13 -3.04 -10.08 3.49
N GLU A 14 -3.75 -10.92 2.76
CA GLU A 14 -3.26 -12.23 2.35
C GLU A 14 -2.03 -12.10 1.45
N THR A 15 -2.08 -11.19 0.49
CA THR A 15 -0.93 -10.92 -0.40
C THR A 15 0.26 -10.36 0.39
N ILE A 16 0.01 -9.41 1.29
CA ILE A 16 1.05 -8.84 2.17
C ILE A 16 1.74 -9.94 2.96
N HIS A 17 0.95 -10.80 3.59
CA HIS A 17 1.50 -11.89 4.41
C HIS A 17 2.39 -12.82 3.60
N ARG A 18 2.09 -13.01 2.32
CA ARG A 18 2.83 -13.88 1.42
C ARG A 18 4.14 -13.27 0.93
N VAL A 19 4.17 -11.95 0.67
CA VAL A 19 5.28 -11.34 -0.09
C VAL A 19 6.03 -10.22 0.62
N VAL A 20 5.48 -9.64 1.69
CA VAL A 20 6.14 -8.55 2.42
C VAL A 20 6.75 -9.12 3.71
N PRO A 21 8.01 -8.80 4.01
CA PRO A 21 8.62 -9.20 5.28
C PRO A 21 7.81 -8.71 6.47
N SER A 22 7.81 -9.48 7.55
CA SER A 22 7.00 -9.16 8.74
C SER A 22 7.38 -7.84 9.42
N ASP A 23 8.61 -7.36 9.22
CA ASP A 23 9.07 -6.06 9.72
C ASP A 23 8.82 -4.91 8.76
N GLY A 24 8.22 -5.18 7.60
CA GLY A 24 7.79 -4.16 6.66
C GLY A 24 6.46 -3.55 7.07
N HIS A 25 6.18 -2.34 6.55
CA HIS A 25 4.92 -1.66 6.75
C HIS A 25 4.16 -1.58 5.44
N VAL A 26 2.84 -1.75 5.49
CA VAL A 26 1.97 -1.56 4.33
C VAL A 26 0.77 -0.73 4.77
N TRP A 27 0.56 0.40 4.11
CA TRP A 27 -0.52 1.32 4.41
C TRP A 27 -1.39 1.57 3.18
N LEU A 28 -2.69 1.59 3.39
CA LEU A 28 -3.64 2.11 2.42
C LEU A 28 -3.74 3.62 2.62
N TYR A 29 -3.76 4.39 1.54
CA TYR A 29 -3.96 5.84 1.59
C TYR A 29 -4.89 6.27 0.46
N GLY A 30 -5.09 7.58 0.30
CA GLY A 30 -6.00 8.09 -0.71
C GLY A 30 -7.47 7.90 -0.36
N SER A 31 -8.34 7.96 -1.36
CA SER A 31 -9.78 7.99 -1.16
C SER A 31 -10.34 6.75 -0.45
N ARG A 32 -9.77 5.57 -0.73
CA ARG A 32 -10.19 4.34 -0.06
C ARG A 32 -9.91 4.35 1.44
N ALA A 33 -8.82 5.00 1.85
CA ALA A 33 -8.48 5.14 3.27
C ALA A 33 -9.31 6.22 3.95
N ARG A 34 -9.58 7.33 3.25
CA ARG A 34 -10.37 8.44 3.80
C ARG A 34 -11.87 8.16 3.92
N GLY A 35 -12.38 7.18 3.16
CA GLY A 35 -13.81 6.86 3.16
C GLY A 35 -14.63 7.69 2.17
N ASP A 36 -13.98 8.41 1.25
CA ASP A 36 -14.64 9.19 0.20
C ASP A 36 -14.51 8.56 -1.19
N ALA A 37 -14.18 7.27 -1.25
CA ALA A 37 -14.07 6.53 -2.49
C ALA A 37 -15.45 6.21 -3.08
N HIS A 38 -15.47 6.04 -4.38
CA HIS A 38 -16.63 5.55 -5.13
C HIS A 38 -16.24 4.28 -5.90
N GLU A 39 -17.21 3.64 -6.54
CA GLU A 39 -16.94 2.50 -7.40
C GLU A 39 -15.94 2.89 -8.49
N GLY A 40 -14.92 2.05 -8.69
CA GLY A 40 -13.84 2.34 -9.64
C GLY A 40 -12.70 3.17 -9.09
N SER A 41 -12.79 3.67 -7.86
CA SER A 41 -11.67 4.38 -7.24
C SER A 41 -10.48 3.44 -7.04
N ASP A 42 -9.26 3.98 -7.24
CA ASP A 42 -8.02 3.25 -7.09
C ASP A 42 -7.77 2.85 -5.63
N TRP A 43 -7.03 1.76 -5.46
CA TRP A 43 -6.52 1.32 -4.18
C TRP A 43 -5.03 1.70 -4.11
N ASP A 44 -4.74 2.80 -3.43
CA ASP A 44 -3.36 3.28 -3.29
C ASP A 44 -2.73 2.65 -2.06
N ILE A 45 -1.68 1.85 -2.26
CA ILE A 45 -0.95 1.23 -1.15
C ILE A 45 0.50 1.66 -1.16
N LEU A 46 1.06 1.82 0.03
CA LEU A 46 2.45 2.14 0.24
C LEU A 46 3.10 1.02 1.02
N ILE A 47 4.17 0.47 0.42
CA ILE A 47 4.98 -0.59 1.03
C ILE A 47 6.29 0.03 1.49
N LEU A 48 6.63 -0.13 2.75
CA LEU A 48 7.87 0.38 3.33
C LEU A 48 8.69 -0.78 3.85
N LEU A 49 9.81 -1.04 3.20
CA LEU A 49 10.73 -2.10 3.64
C LEU A 49 11.69 -1.55 4.70
N ASN A 50 11.93 -2.35 5.73
CA ASN A 50 12.78 -1.95 6.86
C ASN A 50 14.26 -2.05 6.48
N LYS A 51 14.72 -1.09 5.69
CA LYS A 51 16.11 -0.99 5.21
C LYS A 51 16.42 0.46 4.84
N PRO A 52 17.70 0.83 4.74
CA PRO A 52 18.10 2.21 4.44
C PRO A 52 17.87 2.58 2.97
N LYS A 53 17.97 1.62 2.05
CA LYS A 53 17.89 1.86 0.62
C LYS A 53 17.34 0.62 -0.08
N LEU A 54 16.50 0.84 -1.11
CA LEU A 54 16.00 -0.26 -1.94
C LEU A 54 17.07 -0.78 -2.91
N GLU A 55 17.01 -2.08 -3.15
CA GLU A 55 17.74 -2.74 -4.23
C GLU A 55 16.78 -2.99 -5.38
N ALA A 56 17.32 -3.28 -6.58
CA ALA A 56 16.50 -3.48 -7.78
C ALA A 56 15.46 -4.60 -7.57
N SER A 57 15.84 -5.69 -6.90
CA SER A 57 14.94 -6.83 -6.64
C SER A 57 13.78 -6.49 -5.69
N ASP A 58 13.91 -5.44 -4.88
CA ASP A 58 12.83 -5.05 -3.95
C ASP A 58 11.57 -4.62 -4.69
N TYR A 59 11.71 -4.07 -5.90
CA TYR A 59 10.56 -3.63 -6.70
C TYR A 59 9.68 -4.79 -7.14
N ASP A 60 10.19 -6.02 -7.15
CA ASP A 60 9.41 -7.21 -7.49
C ASP A 60 8.28 -7.46 -6.48
N VAL A 61 8.40 -6.94 -5.26
CA VAL A 61 7.37 -7.05 -4.23
C VAL A 61 6.05 -6.40 -4.66
N THR A 62 6.09 -5.41 -5.56
CA THR A 62 4.89 -4.72 -6.03
C THR A 62 4.05 -5.57 -6.99
N TYR A 63 4.66 -6.50 -7.71
CA TYR A 63 3.99 -7.24 -8.78
C TYR A 63 2.80 -8.09 -8.29
N PRO A 64 2.89 -8.87 -7.19
CA PRO A 64 1.75 -9.63 -6.70
C PRO A 64 0.51 -8.78 -6.38
N PHE A 65 0.71 -7.51 -6.01
CA PHE A 65 -0.41 -6.59 -5.78
C PHE A 65 -1.09 -6.18 -7.08
N ARG A 66 -0.31 -6.00 -8.14
CA ARG A 66 -0.87 -5.71 -9.47
C ARG A 66 -1.63 -6.92 -10.00
N GLU A 67 -1.08 -8.12 -9.84
CA GLU A 67 -1.75 -9.36 -10.21
C GLU A 67 -3.09 -9.52 -9.46
N LEU A 68 -3.09 -9.24 -8.16
CA LEU A 68 -4.32 -9.28 -7.37
C LEU A 68 -5.38 -8.35 -7.98
N GLY A 69 -5.00 -7.13 -8.33
CA GLY A 69 -5.91 -6.18 -8.95
C GLY A 69 -6.52 -6.73 -10.25
N TRP A 70 -5.71 -7.33 -11.10
CA TRP A 70 -6.18 -7.95 -12.33
C TRP A 70 -7.14 -9.10 -12.06
N ASP A 71 -6.86 -9.92 -11.05
CA ASP A 71 -7.69 -11.07 -10.71
C ASP A 71 -9.06 -10.68 -10.16
N ILE A 72 -9.14 -9.60 -9.39
CA ILE A 72 -10.39 -9.19 -8.73
C ILE A 72 -11.09 -8.01 -9.42
N GLY A 73 -10.51 -7.49 -10.51
CA GLY A 73 -11.10 -6.38 -11.27
C GLY A 73 -11.03 -5.04 -10.54
N GLU A 74 -10.00 -4.84 -9.74
CA GLU A 74 -9.73 -3.57 -9.03
C GLU A 74 -8.41 -2.97 -9.49
N GLU A 75 -8.31 -1.65 -9.49
CA GLU A 75 -7.03 -0.98 -9.77
C GLU A 75 -6.25 -0.78 -8.48
N ILE A 76 -5.15 -1.53 -8.35
CA ILE A 76 -4.27 -1.45 -7.20
C ILE A 76 -2.96 -0.80 -7.65
N ASN A 77 -2.59 0.29 -6.99
CA ASN A 77 -1.39 1.07 -7.29
C ASN A 77 -0.40 0.95 -6.14
N PRO A 78 0.53 -0.02 -6.19
CA PRO A 78 1.53 -0.17 -5.16
C PRO A 78 2.71 0.79 -5.37
N ALA A 79 3.05 1.55 -4.34
CA ALA A 79 4.30 2.30 -4.24
C ALA A 79 5.21 1.59 -3.21
N ILE A 80 6.51 1.65 -3.41
CA ILE A 80 7.48 1.02 -2.52
C ILE A 80 8.67 1.95 -2.26
N TYR A 81 9.05 2.08 -1.00
CA TYR A 81 10.22 2.84 -0.59
C TYR A 81 10.91 2.15 0.58
N ALA A 82 12.15 2.51 0.84
CA ALA A 82 12.85 2.14 2.06
C ALA A 82 12.32 2.99 3.22
N LYS A 83 12.08 2.38 4.37
CA LYS A 83 11.52 3.08 5.54
C LYS A 83 12.37 4.27 5.96
N GLN A 84 13.70 4.12 5.93
CA GLN A 84 14.59 5.21 6.31
C GLN A 84 14.52 6.40 5.32
N GLN A 85 14.33 6.14 4.04
CA GLN A 85 14.11 7.22 3.07
C GLN A 85 12.77 7.90 3.32
N TRP A 86 11.72 7.12 3.54
CA TRP A 86 10.41 7.66 3.87
C TRP A 86 10.47 8.59 5.08
N ASP A 87 11.11 8.15 6.15
CA ASP A 87 11.21 8.90 7.40
C ASP A 87 11.96 10.23 7.23
N SER A 88 12.80 10.36 6.20
CA SER A 88 13.52 11.60 5.89
C SER A 88 12.66 12.63 5.13
N TRP A 89 11.49 12.22 4.61
CA TRP A 89 10.66 13.06 3.72
C TRP A 89 9.55 13.83 4.44
N THR A 90 9.70 14.09 5.71
CA THR A 90 8.67 14.74 6.55
C THR A 90 8.19 16.09 6.02
N PHE A 91 8.98 16.75 5.18
CA PHE A 91 8.66 18.04 4.59
C PHE A 91 7.84 17.94 3.29
N LEU A 92 7.74 16.74 2.68
CA LEU A 92 7.05 16.57 1.42
C LEU A 92 5.53 16.50 1.61
N PRO A 93 4.75 17.16 0.73
CA PRO A 93 3.28 17.04 0.77
C PRO A 93 2.80 15.60 0.69
N TYR A 94 3.44 14.76 -0.11
CA TYR A 94 3.10 13.33 -0.23
C TYR A 94 3.22 12.62 1.12
N TYR A 95 4.32 12.83 1.84
CA TYR A 95 4.51 12.27 3.18
C TYR A 95 3.39 12.69 4.12
N LYS A 96 3.10 13.99 4.15
CA LYS A 96 2.07 14.55 5.05
C LYS A 96 0.68 14.01 4.75
N ASN A 97 0.35 13.88 3.46
CA ASN A 97 -0.95 13.35 3.05
C ASN A 97 -1.12 11.88 3.43
N VAL A 98 -0.09 11.07 3.19
CA VAL A 98 -0.13 9.65 3.54
C VAL A 98 -0.22 9.46 5.05
N GLU A 99 0.62 10.16 5.82
CA GLU A 99 0.63 10.04 7.28
C GLU A 99 -0.70 10.47 7.90
N ARG A 100 -1.37 11.46 7.31
CA ARG A 100 -2.69 11.89 7.77
C ARG A 100 -3.77 10.86 7.51
N ASP A 101 -3.76 10.26 6.32
CA ASP A 101 -4.88 9.46 5.81
C ASP A 101 -4.70 7.95 5.98
N LYS A 102 -3.51 7.49 6.31
CA LYS A 102 -3.17 6.08 6.25
C LYS A 102 -4.09 5.18 7.06
N TYR A 103 -4.40 4.05 6.46
CA TYR A 103 -5.07 2.91 7.08
C TYR A 103 -4.05 1.76 7.10
N VAL A 104 -3.70 1.29 8.28
CA VAL A 104 -2.61 0.31 8.44
C VAL A 104 -3.09 -1.07 8.03
N LEU A 105 -2.39 -1.67 7.03
CA LEU A 105 -2.62 -3.06 6.62
C LEU A 105 -1.60 -4.00 7.28
N GLN A 106 -0.40 -3.51 7.49
CA GLN A 106 0.65 -4.18 8.28
C GLN A 106 1.57 -3.18 8.94
#